data_a667f18f422af2cce37d1eaae8003bdf
#
_entry.id   a667f18f422af2cce37d1eaae8003bdf
#
_cell.length_a   1.000
_cell.length_b   1.000
_cell.length_c   1.000
_cell.angle_alpha   90.00
_cell.angle_beta   90.00
_cell.angle_gamma   90.00
#
_symmetry.space_group_name_H-M   'P 1'
#
loop_
_entity.id
_entity.type
_entity.pdbx_description
1 polymer ?
#
loop_
_entity_poly.entity_id
_entity_poly.type
_entity_poly.pdbx_seq_one_letter_code
_entity_poly.pdbx_strand_id
1 'polypeptide(L)'
;MEINQQAPLVAKKEIFIQAQPQVVWKIHTDINSWSQWQPGIAFSRLEGALLAGSVFQWKPGGMTINSTIEVVEPNQRIGWTGTAIGTQARHIWTLKPHKNGTLLTTEESMDGWLSRALKVLMPGFLENSLDTWLQSLKKQSETESGRKDEASPSRKGIGTM
;
A
#
# COMPACT_ATOMS: atom_id res chain seq x y z
N MET A 1 -4.12 5.54 -14.96
CA MET A 1 -4.22 4.09 -14.70
C MET A 1 -5.53 3.77 -14.02
N GLU A 2 -6.20 2.70 -14.43
CA GLU A 2 -7.43 2.18 -13.82
C GLU A 2 -7.32 0.66 -13.68
N ILE A 3 -8.05 0.06 -12.75
CA ILE A 3 -8.13 -1.39 -12.62
C ILE A 3 -9.03 -1.99 -13.72
N ASN A 4 -8.84 -3.28 -14.03
CA ASN A 4 -9.72 -4.00 -14.96
C ASN A 4 -10.96 -4.52 -14.23
N GLN A 5 -12.10 -3.83 -14.37
CA GLN A 5 -13.36 -4.21 -13.74
C GLN A 5 -13.94 -5.55 -14.22
N GLN A 6 -13.45 -6.07 -15.35
CA GLN A 6 -13.88 -7.36 -15.93
C GLN A 6 -12.92 -8.51 -15.57
N ALA A 7 -11.88 -8.26 -14.78
CA ALA A 7 -10.96 -9.30 -14.34
C ALA A 7 -11.65 -10.35 -13.47
N PRO A 8 -11.17 -11.59 -13.44
CA PRO A 8 -11.69 -12.66 -12.58
C PRO A 8 -11.73 -12.30 -11.11
N LEU A 9 -10.72 -11.57 -10.63
CA LEU A 9 -10.66 -11.04 -9.26
C LEU A 9 -10.59 -9.51 -9.32
N VAL A 10 -11.51 -8.87 -8.61
CA VAL A 10 -11.56 -7.41 -8.43
C VAL A 10 -11.96 -7.13 -7.00
N ALA A 11 -11.20 -6.31 -6.31
CA ALA A 11 -11.54 -5.88 -4.96
C ALA A 11 -11.23 -4.40 -4.74
N LYS A 12 -12.01 -3.78 -3.88
CA LYS A 12 -11.81 -2.43 -3.38
C LYS A 12 -12.05 -2.43 -1.88
N LYS A 13 -11.12 -1.84 -1.15
CA LYS A 13 -11.17 -1.71 0.31
C LYS A 13 -10.74 -0.31 0.72
N GLU A 14 -11.21 0.13 1.87
CA GLU A 14 -10.74 1.38 2.45
C GLU A 14 -10.65 1.31 3.98
N ILE A 15 -9.80 2.15 4.55
CA ILE A 15 -9.60 2.26 5.99
C ILE A 15 -9.26 3.70 6.37
N PHE A 16 -9.72 4.12 7.55
CA PHE A 16 -9.25 5.35 8.16
C PHE A 16 -7.98 5.10 8.97
N ILE A 17 -6.97 5.93 8.74
CA ILE A 17 -5.68 5.92 9.44
C ILE A 17 -5.51 7.25 10.18
N GLN A 18 -5.26 7.18 11.48
CA GLN A 18 -5.01 8.36 12.31
C GLN A 18 -3.55 8.82 12.17
N ALA A 19 -3.17 9.13 10.95
CA ALA A 19 -1.89 9.72 10.58
C ALA A 19 -2.09 10.59 9.33
N GLN A 20 -1.30 11.65 9.20
CA GLN A 20 -1.38 12.56 8.06
C GLN A 20 -1.00 11.83 6.75
N PRO A 21 -1.54 12.23 5.58
CA PRO A 21 -1.25 11.59 4.30
C PRO A 21 0.25 11.48 3.99
N GLN A 22 1.05 12.45 4.40
CA GLN A 22 2.50 12.45 4.20
C GLN A 22 3.20 11.33 4.98
N VAL A 23 2.70 10.97 6.17
CA VAL A 23 3.23 9.86 6.96
C VAL A 23 2.89 8.54 6.32
N VAL A 24 1.62 8.35 5.95
CA VAL A 24 1.14 7.13 5.27
C VAL A 24 1.86 6.93 3.94
N TRP A 25 1.98 8.00 3.15
CA TRP A 25 2.69 8.02 1.87
C TRP A 25 4.14 7.57 2.02
N LYS A 26 4.88 8.19 2.93
CA LYS A 26 6.30 7.88 3.18
C LYS A 26 6.50 6.41 3.50
N ILE A 27 5.66 5.84 4.37
CA ILE A 27 5.75 4.42 4.76
C ILE A 27 5.40 3.51 3.60
N HIS A 28 4.30 3.80 2.91
CA HIS A 28 3.82 2.97 1.81
C HIS A 28 4.76 2.97 0.61
N THR A 29 5.36 4.11 0.29
CA THR A 29 6.24 4.26 -0.88
C THR A 29 7.71 3.90 -0.63
N ASP A 30 8.09 3.67 0.62
CA ASP A 30 9.38 3.06 0.96
C ASP A 30 9.32 1.55 0.72
N ILE A 31 9.27 1.19 -0.57
CA ILE A 31 9.11 -0.19 -1.04
C ILE A 31 10.18 -1.10 -0.44
N ASN A 32 11.40 -0.62 -0.29
CA ASN A 32 12.53 -1.41 0.22
C ASN A 32 12.36 -1.82 1.70
N SER A 33 11.46 -1.18 2.42
CA SER A 33 11.19 -1.44 3.84
C SER A 33 9.91 -2.26 4.10
N TRP A 34 9.16 -2.68 3.07
CA TRP A 34 7.89 -3.38 3.25
C TRP A 34 7.98 -4.65 4.12
N SER A 35 9.04 -5.44 3.97
CA SER A 35 9.26 -6.65 4.77
C SER A 35 9.42 -6.39 6.28
N GLN A 36 9.66 -5.15 6.70
CA GLN A 36 9.82 -4.79 8.10
C GLN A 36 8.49 -4.61 8.83
N TRP A 37 7.42 -4.27 8.12
CA TRP A 37 6.12 -3.97 8.73
C TRP A 37 4.95 -4.74 8.11
N GLN A 38 5.09 -5.28 6.90
CA GLN A 38 4.06 -6.09 6.25
C GLN A 38 4.45 -7.58 6.37
N PRO A 39 3.81 -8.35 7.27
CA PRO A 39 4.26 -9.71 7.61
C PRO A 39 4.16 -10.72 6.46
N GLY A 40 3.34 -10.42 5.44
CA GLY A 40 3.22 -11.27 4.25
C GLY A 40 4.32 -11.08 3.21
N ILE A 41 5.19 -10.07 3.37
CA ILE A 41 6.22 -9.73 2.39
C ILE A 41 7.58 -10.23 2.85
N ALA A 42 8.10 -11.25 2.18
CA ALA A 42 9.43 -11.79 2.49
C ALA A 42 10.57 -10.91 1.93
N PHE A 43 10.31 -10.19 0.85
CA PHE A 43 11.30 -9.38 0.15
C PHE A 43 10.60 -8.30 -0.69
N SER A 44 11.22 -7.12 -0.79
CA SER A 44 10.80 -6.07 -1.70
C SER A 44 11.98 -5.18 -2.08
N ARG A 45 12.10 -4.81 -3.35
CA ARG A 45 13.21 -4.00 -3.84
C ARG A 45 12.81 -3.15 -5.03
N LEU A 46 12.90 -1.85 -4.87
CA LEU A 46 12.89 -0.85 -5.93
C LEU A 46 14.34 -0.41 -6.18
N GLU A 47 14.78 -0.44 -7.42
CA GLU A 47 16.07 0.12 -7.83
C GLU A 47 15.85 1.51 -8.41
N GLY A 48 16.59 2.49 -7.88
CA GLY A 48 16.49 3.89 -8.31
C GLY A 48 15.35 4.69 -7.65
N ALA A 49 14.84 5.67 -8.37
CA ALA A 49 13.85 6.60 -7.86
C ALA A 49 12.41 6.07 -8.00
N LEU A 50 11.52 6.55 -7.15
CA LEU A 50 10.08 6.27 -7.21
C LEU A 50 9.43 7.14 -8.30
N LEU A 51 9.39 6.65 -9.53
CA LEU A 51 8.86 7.36 -10.70
C LEU A 51 7.99 6.42 -11.54
N ALA A 52 7.09 6.98 -12.34
CA ALA A 52 6.39 6.21 -13.37
C ALA A 52 7.41 5.58 -14.34
N GLY A 53 7.23 4.30 -14.64
CA GLY A 53 8.16 3.49 -15.42
C GLY A 53 9.22 2.75 -14.59
N SER A 54 9.43 3.10 -13.32
CA SER A 54 10.34 2.35 -12.45
C SER A 54 9.80 0.96 -12.13
N VAL A 55 10.73 -0.01 -12.07
CA VAL A 55 10.41 -1.42 -11.81
C VAL A 55 10.83 -1.80 -10.41
N PHE A 56 10.00 -2.56 -9.74
CA PHE A 56 10.34 -3.18 -8.47
C PHE A 56 9.93 -4.65 -8.43
N GLN A 57 10.63 -5.38 -7.61
CA GLN A 57 10.37 -6.80 -7.37
C GLN A 57 9.99 -7.02 -5.91
N TRP A 58 9.00 -7.85 -5.66
CA TRP A 58 8.58 -8.18 -4.32
C TRP A 58 8.04 -9.61 -4.24
N LYS A 59 8.00 -10.15 -3.02
CA LYS A 59 7.67 -11.55 -2.78
C LYS A 59 6.64 -11.68 -1.66
N PRO A 60 5.35 -11.60 -1.98
CA PRO A 60 4.30 -11.98 -1.06
C PRO A 60 4.22 -13.52 -0.99
N GLY A 61 4.33 -14.09 0.23
CA GLY A 61 4.39 -15.54 0.37
C GLY A 61 5.58 -16.16 -0.38
N GLY A 62 5.30 -17.16 -1.21
CA GLY A 62 6.32 -17.87 -1.99
C GLY A 62 6.53 -17.35 -3.42
N MET A 63 5.69 -16.45 -3.91
CA MET A 63 5.66 -16.02 -5.31
C MET A 63 6.38 -14.69 -5.52
N THR A 64 7.27 -14.63 -6.51
CA THR A 64 7.91 -13.39 -6.92
C THR A 64 7.04 -12.64 -7.92
N ILE A 65 6.78 -11.36 -7.66
CA ILE A 65 6.05 -10.44 -8.53
C ILE A 65 7.01 -9.38 -9.04
N ASN A 66 6.99 -9.15 -10.36
CA ASN A 66 7.64 -8.02 -11.00
C ASN A 66 6.59 -6.95 -11.28
N SER A 67 6.82 -5.76 -10.79
CA SER A 67 5.87 -4.65 -10.88
C SER A 67 6.49 -3.45 -11.55
N THR A 68 5.68 -2.73 -12.33
CA THR A 68 6.04 -1.45 -12.95
C THR A 68 5.14 -0.36 -12.37
N ILE A 69 5.74 0.69 -11.85
CA ILE A 69 5.03 1.86 -11.35
C ILE A 69 4.45 2.62 -12.55
N GLU A 70 3.15 2.86 -12.52
CA GLU A 70 2.43 3.51 -13.62
C GLU A 70 2.05 4.96 -13.27
N VAL A 71 1.76 5.22 -12.01
CA VAL A 71 1.36 6.54 -11.55
C VAL A 71 1.99 6.86 -10.20
N VAL A 72 2.48 8.08 -10.04
CA VAL A 72 3.00 8.62 -8.76
C VAL A 72 2.51 10.06 -8.63
N GLU A 73 1.56 10.28 -7.73
CA GLU A 73 1.06 11.60 -7.34
C GLU A 73 1.34 11.74 -5.84
N PRO A 74 2.39 12.46 -5.42
CA PRO A 74 2.85 12.49 -4.05
C PRO A 74 1.74 12.81 -3.04
N ASN A 75 1.65 12.00 -1.98
CA ASN A 75 0.66 12.08 -0.91
C ASN A 75 -0.80 11.87 -1.34
N GLN A 76 -1.05 11.51 -2.60
CA GLN A 76 -2.40 11.37 -3.15
C GLN A 76 -2.66 10.00 -3.79
N ARG A 77 -1.77 9.55 -4.68
CA ARG A 77 -2.03 8.35 -5.46
C ARG A 77 -0.75 7.67 -5.92
N ILE A 78 -0.72 6.36 -5.81
CA ILE A 78 0.28 5.50 -6.44
C ILE A 78 -0.41 4.29 -7.05
N GLY A 79 0.09 3.82 -8.18
CA GLY A 79 -0.41 2.61 -8.80
C GLY A 79 0.65 1.93 -9.63
N TRP A 80 0.53 0.62 -9.74
CA TRP A 80 1.44 -0.23 -10.49
C TRP A 80 0.71 -1.39 -11.14
N THR A 81 1.33 -1.91 -12.19
CA THR A 81 1.02 -3.23 -12.75
C THR A 81 1.97 -4.25 -12.16
N GLY A 82 1.52 -5.49 -12.02
CA GLY A 82 2.34 -6.59 -11.54
C GLY A 82 2.15 -7.84 -12.38
N THR A 83 3.22 -8.58 -12.58
CA THR A 83 3.19 -9.86 -13.30
C THR A 83 3.86 -10.95 -12.47
N ALA A 84 3.20 -12.10 -12.42
CA ALA A 84 3.71 -13.33 -11.87
C ALA A 84 3.22 -14.51 -12.71
N ILE A 85 3.66 -15.73 -12.43
CA ILE A 85 3.22 -16.91 -13.18
C ILE A 85 1.69 -17.01 -13.16
N GLY A 86 1.08 -16.95 -14.35
CA GLY A 86 -0.35 -17.13 -14.54
C GLY A 86 -1.24 -15.99 -14.06
N THR A 87 -0.67 -14.84 -13.68
CA THR A 87 -1.45 -13.68 -13.24
C THR A 87 -0.83 -12.36 -13.69
N GLN A 88 -1.72 -11.40 -13.95
CA GLN A 88 -1.40 -9.99 -14.17
C GLN A 88 -2.31 -9.16 -13.26
N ALA A 89 -1.73 -8.23 -12.54
CA ALA A 89 -2.46 -7.38 -11.61
C ALA A 89 -2.34 -5.90 -11.95
N ARG A 90 -3.35 -5.13 -11.57
CA ARG A 90 -3.31 -3.66 -11.50
C ARG A 90 -3.73 -3.27 -10.11
N HIS A 91 -2.89 -2.53 -9.43
CA HIS A 91 -3.08 -2.16 -8.04
C HIS A 91 -2.95 -0.64 -7.88
N ILE A 92 -3.95 -0.02 -7.28
CA ILE A 92 -4.03 1.43 -7.10
C ILE A 92 -4.30 1.74 -5.62
N TRP A 93 -3.58 2.73 -5.11
CA TRP A 93 -3.74 3.28 -3.78
C TRP A 93 -4.05 4.76 -3.86
N THR A 94 -5.07 5.20 -3.13
CA THR A 94 -5.48 6.60 -3.08
C THR A 94 -5.55 7.06 -1.63
N LEU A 95 -4.89 8.17 -1.33
CA LEU A 95 -4.86 8.80 -0.02
C LEU A 95 -5.66 10.11 -0.09
N LYS A 96 -6.62 10.26 0.80
CA LYS A 96 -7.39 11.52 0.93
C LYS A 96 -7.31 12.01 2.36
N PRO A 97 -7.00 13.30 2.58
CA PRO A 97 -7.15 13.90 3.90
C PRO A 97 -8.59 13.70 4.39
N HIS A 98 -8.76 13.19 5.60
CA HIS A 98 -10.07 12.98 6.20
C HIS A 98 -10.00 13.17 7.70
N LYS A 99 -10.82 14.08 8.25
CA LYS A 99 -10.78 14.45 9.67
C LYS A 99 -9.33 14.84 10.07
N ASN A 100 -8.81 14.21 11.11
CA ASN A 100 -7.44 14.40 11.61
C ASN A 100 -6.45 13.34 11.09
N GLY A 101 -6.74 12.71 9.95
CA GLY A 101 -5.93 11.64 9.39
C GLY A 101 -6.13 11.46 7.90
N THR A 102 -6.07 10.21 7.47
CA THR A 102 -6.13 9.79 6.07
C THR A 102 -7.20 8.75 5.85
N LEU A 103 -8.06 8.94 4.87
CA LEU A 103 -8.85 7.87 4.27
C LEU A 103 -8.01 7.23 3.16
N LEU A 104 -7.61 6.00 3.39
CA LEU A 104 -6.83 5.21 2.45
C LEU A 104 -7.73 4.22 1.74
N THR A 105 -7.74 4.29 0.41
CA THR A 105 -8.47 3.35 -0.46
C THR A 105 -7.48 2.54 -1.27
N THR A 106 -7.70 1.24 -1.41
CA THR A 106 -6.96 0.36 -2.31
C THR A 106 -7.90 -0.37 -3.25
N GLU A 107 -7.51 -0.44 -4.52
CA GLU A 107 -8.26 -1.12 -5.58
C GLU A 107 -7.32 -2.02 -6.35
N GLU A 108 -7.69 -3.28 -6.52
CA GLU A 108 -6.88 -4.23 -7.27
C GLU A 108 -7.74 -5.11 -8.17
N SER A 109 -7.20 -5.39 -9.35
CA SER A 109 -7.72 -6.39 -10.28
C SER A 109 -6.63 -7.37 -10.65
N MET A 110 -6.97 -8.66 -10.68
CA MET A 110 -6.05 -9.73 -11.08
C MET A 110 -6.66 -10.56 -12.21
N ASP A 111 -5.92 -10.71 -13.30
CA ASP A 111 -6.31 -11.49 -14.48
C ASP A 111 -5.33 -12.65 -14.70
N GLY A 112 -5.72 -13.58 -15.59
CA GLY A 112 -4.95 -14.76 -15.94
C GLY A 112 -5.56 -16.07 -15.43
N TRP A 113 -4.95 -17.18 -15.82
CA TRP A 113 -5.47 -18.51 -15.47
C TRP A 113 -5.38 -18.80 -13.98
N LEU A 114 -4.31 -18.35 -13.31
CA LEU A 114 -4.15 -18.53 -11.86
C LEU A 114 -5.20 -17.73 -11.08
N SER A 115 -5.50 -16.51 -11.52
CA SER A 115 -6.53 -15.67 -10.89
C SER A 115 -7.92 -16.31 -10.99
N ARG A 116 -8.23 -16.97 -12.12
CA ARG A 116 -9.46 -17.75 -12.27
C ARG A 116 -9.51 -18.96 -11.33
N ALA A 117 -8.38 -19.67 -11.20
CA ALA A 117 -8.28 -20.79 -10.25
C ALA A 117 -8.46 -20.31 -8.79
N LEU A 118 -7.80 -19.21 -8.41
CA LEU A 118 -7.92 -18.64 -7.06
C LEU A 118 -9.34 -18.18 -6.74
N LYS A 119 -10.07 -17.62 -7.69
CA LYS A 119 -11.48 -17.23 -7.51
C LYS A 119 -12.36 -18.40 -7.05
N VAL A 120 -12.07 -19.60 -7.55
CA VAL A 120 -12.86 -20.81 -7.25
C VAL A 120 -12.34 -21.53 -5.99
N LEU A 121 -11.02 -21.67 -5.89
CA LEU A 121 -10.39 -22.47 -4.84
C LEU A 121 -10.20 -21.71 -3.53
N MET A 122 -10.06 -20.39 -3.60
CA MET A 122 -9.82 -19.54 -2.44
C MET A 122 -10.72 -18.28 -2.51
N PRO A 123 -12.03 -18.42 -2.37
CA PRO A 123 -12.94 -17.27 -2.37
C PRO A 123 -12.54 -16.28 -1.26
N GLY A 124 -12.52 -14.99 -1.60
CA GLY A 124 -12.07 -13.93 -0.67
C GLY A 124 -10.55 -13.75 -0.59
N PHE A 125 -9.76 -14.46 -1.40
CA PHE A 125 -8.30 -14.34 -1.40
C PHE A 125 -7.83 -12.90 -1.56
N LEU A 126 -8.33 -12.19 -2.56
CA LEU A 126 -7.91 -10.82 -2.86
C LEU A 126 -8.35 -9.85 -1.77
N GLU A 127 -9.60 -9.93 -1.33
CA GLU A 127 -10.15 -9.10 -0.26
C GLU A 127 -9.36 -9.26 1.05
N ASN A 128 -9.05 -10.49 1.44
CA ASN A 128 -8.25 -10.77 2.64
C ASN A 128 -6.82 -10.24 2.51
N SER A 129 -6.23 -10.35 1.32
CA SER A 129 -4.91 -9.77 1.03
C SER A 129 -4.90 -8.25 1.21
N LEU A 130 -5.89 -7.56 0.63
CA LEU A 130 -6.02 -6.11 0.77
C LEU A 130 -6.29 -5.68 2.21
N ASP A 131 -7.12 -6.41 2.95
CA ASP A 131 -7.35 -6.14 4.38
C ASP A 131 -6.06 -6.26 5.20
N THR A 132 -5.25 -7.28 4.94
CA THR A 132 -3.94 -7.44 5.59
C THR A 132 -3.01 -6.26 5.30
N TRP A 133 -2.96 -5.81 4.05
CA TRP A 133 -2.19 -4.63 3.65
C TRP A 133 -2.65 -3.37 4.39
N LEU A 134 -3.96 -3.11 4.39
CA LEU A 134 -4.53 -1.92 5.02
C LEU A 134 -4.28 -1.90 6.53
N GLN A 135 -4.49 -3.03 7.23
CA GLN A 135 -4.27 -3.12 8.67
C GLN A 135 -2.79 -2.94 9.04
N SER A 136 -1.88 -3.54 8.26
CA SER A 136 -0.44 -3.42 8.51
C SER A 136 0.04 -1.99 8.30
N LEU A 137 -0.38 -1.35 7.21
CA LEU A 137 -0.02 0.05 6.92
C LEU A 137 -0.62 1.02 7.94
N LYS A 138 -1.87 0.78 8.37
CA LYS A 138 -2.51 1.55 9.45
C LYS A 138 -1.70 1.47 10.73
N LYS A 139 -1.39 0.26 11.19
CA LYS A 139 -0.61 0.03 12.41
C LYS A 139 0.74 0.73 12.36
N GLN A 140 1.48 0.58 11.25
CA GLN A 140 2.79 1.20 11.08
C GLN A 140 2.71 2.73 11.06
N SER A 141 1.73 3.29 10.33
CA SER A 141 1.56 4.73 10.18
C SER A 141 1.17 5.41 11.49
N GLU A 142 0.26 4.81 12.25
CA GLU A 142 -0.18 5.33 13.55
C GLU A 142 0.93 5.25 14.60
N THR A 143 1.74 4.19 14.59
CA THR A 143 2.92 4.05 15.45
C THR A 143 3.95 5.14 15.15
N GLU A 144 4.23 5.41 13.89
CA GLU A 144 5.19 6.43 13.48
C GLU A 144 4.69 7.85 13.80
N SER A 145 3.39 8.10 13.64
CA SER A 145 2.77 9.37 13.98
C SER A 145 2.86 9.65 15.48
N GLY A 146 2.54 8.69 16.34
CA GLY A 146 2.63 8.83 17.80
C GLY A 146 4.04 9.12 18.29
N ARG A 147 5.06 8.51 17.72
CA ARG A 147 6.47 8.80 18.05
C ARG A 147 6.88 10.23 17.72
N LYS A 148 6.33 10.82 16.66
CA LYS A 148 6.63 12.22 16.31
C LYS A 148 6.00 13.21 17.27
N ASP A 149 4.81 12.92 17.76
CA ASP A 149 4.11 13.76 18.74
C ASP A 149 4.84 13.74 20.09
N GLU A 150 5.36 12.60 20.52
CA GLU A 150 6.17 12.46 21.74
C GLU A 150 7.55 13.14 21.64
N ALA A 151 8.15 13.16 20.44
CA ALA A 151 9.47 13.77 20.20
C ALA A 151 9.41 15.29 20.05
N SER A 152 8.23 15.92 19.96
CA SER A 152 8.04 17.37 19.91
C SER A 152 7.74 17.91 21.31
N PRO A 153 8.73 18.40 22.09
CA PRO A 153 8.48 18.93 23.43
C PRO A 153 7.62 20.19 23.32
N SER A 154 6.46 20.17 24.00
CA SER A 154 5.61 21.33 24.22
C SER A 154 6.49 22.50 24.71
N ARG A 155 6.58 23.57 23.92
CA ARG A 155 7.05 24.87 24.39
C ARG A 155 6.06 25.39 25.43
N LYS A 156 6.24 24.95 26.70
CA LYS A 156 5.63 25.65 27.81
C LYS A 156 6.24 27.05 27.84
N GLY A 157 5.39 28.04 27.61
CA GLY A 157 5.73 29.44 27.72
C GLY A 157 6.27 29.72 29.10
N ILE A 158 7.47 30.28 29.13
CA ILE A 158 8.00 30.95 30.31
C ILE A 158 7.24 32.26 30.39
N GLY A 159 6.23 32.30 31.24
CA GLY A 159 5.63 33.54 31.65
C GLY A 159 6.64 34.34 32.47
N THR A 160 7.06 35.46 31.95
CA THR A 160 7.79 36.49 32.69
C THR A 160 6.81 37.22 33.61
N MET A 161 7.13 37.20 34.87
CA MET A 161 6.66 38.21 35.82
C MET A 161 7.31 39.54 35.52
#